data_1ad887d0b6101ac5ec3bb291eea3f907
#
_entry.id   1ad887d0b6101ac5ec3bb291eea3f907
#
_cell.length_a   1.000
_cell.length_b   1.000
_cell.length_c   1.000
_cell.angle_alpha   90.00
_cell.angle_beta   90.00
_cell.angle_gamma   90.00
#
_symmetry.space_group_name_H-M   'P 1'
#
loop_
_entity.id
_entity.type
_entity.pdbx_description
1 polymer ?
#
loop_
_entity_poly.entity_id
_entity_poly.type
_entity_poly.pdbx_seq_one_letter_code
_entity_poly.pdbx_strand_id
1 'polypeptide(L)'
;KVVLAHELLHAFGASDKYDLATGQPIYPAGYAYPNQQPLFPQAKAELMAGHIPTSQTQSKMPESIDETLVNEITAIEIGWKK
;
A
#
# COMPACT_ATOMS: atom_id res chain seq x y z
N LYS A 1 12.92 -7.07 -2.31
CA LYS A 1 13.12 -5.83 -1.53
C LYS A 1 11.81 -5.23 -1.02
N VAL A 2 10.76 -5.26 -1.86
CA VAL A 2 9.44 -4.81 -1.42
C VAL A 2 8.94 -5.68 -0.28
N VAL A 3 9.08 -7.00 -0.39
CA VAL A 3 8.67 -7.93 0.67
C VAL A 3 9.45 -7.67 1.94
N LEU A 4 10.76 -7.44 1.85
CA LEU A 4 11.59 -7.16 3.02
C LEU A 4 11.16 -5.86 3.72
N ALA A 5 10.91 -4.81 2.96
CA ALA A 5 10.45 -3.53 3.52
C ALA A 5 9.07 -3.68 4.17
N HIS A 6 8.17 -4.42 3.53
CA HIS A 6 6.84 -4.71 4.06
C HIS A 6 6.94 -5.42 5.41
N GLU A 7 7.76 -6.48 5.50
CA GLU A 7 7.92 -7.22 6.74
C GLU A 7 8.59 -6.38 7.83
N LEU A 8 9.54 -5.53 7.44
CA LEU A 8 10.19 -4.64 8.40
C LEU A 8 9.18 -3.68 9.04
N LEU A 9 8.25 -3.14 8.25
CA LEU A 9 7.24 -2.23 8.79
C LEU A 9 6.26 -2.94 9.73
N HIS A 10 5.99 -4.24 9.52
CA HIS A 10 5.22 -5.01 10.50
C HIS A 10 5.89 -5.00 11.87
N ALA A 11 7.21 -5.06 11.89
CA ALA A 11 7.96 -5.01 13.16
C ALA A 11 7.78 -3.66 13.88
N PHE A 12 7.45 -2.60 13.14
CA PHE A 12 7.17 -1.28 13.72
C PHE A 12 5.69 -1.02 13.99
N GLY A 13 4.83 -2.02 13.78
CA GLY A 13 3.43 -1.91 14.11
C GLY A 13 2.48 -1.69 12.93
N ALA A 14 2.98 -1.69 11.70
CA ALA A 14 2.11 -1.55 10.54
C ALA A 14 1.27 -2.81 10.33
N SER A 15 0.02 -2.64 9.94
CA SER A 15 -0.87 -3.75 9.61
C SER A 15 -0.97 -3.93 8.10
N ASP A 16 -1.40 -5.12 7.67
CA ASP A 16 -1.66 -5.39 6.25
C ASP A 16 -2.85 -4.55 5.77
N LYS A 17 -2.73 -4.05 4.55
CA LYS A 17 -3.73 -3.17 3.94
C LYS A 17 -4.32 -3.76 2.66
N TYR A 18 -4.42 -5.09 2.60
CA TYR A 18 -5.02 -5.78 1.47
C TYR A 18 -6.01 -6.83 1.95
N ASP A 19 -6.95 -7.18 1.06
CA ASP A 19 -7.93 -8.23 1.32
C ASP A 19 -7.25 -9.59 1.23
N LEU A 20 -7.34 -10.39 2.29
CA LEU A 20 -6.67 -11.69 2.33
C LEU A 20 -7.21 -12.68 1.30
N ALA A 21 -8.47 -12.54 0.90
CA ALA A 21 -9.09 -13.45 -0.06
C ALA A 21 -8.70 -13.14 -1.49
N THR A 22 -8.50 -11.86 -1.84
CA THR A 22 -8.27 -11.43 -3.22
C THR A 22 -6.90 -10.84 -3.47
N GLY A 23 -6.21 -10.39 -2.43
CA GLY A 23 -4.96 -9.64 -2.54
C GLY A 23 -5.14 -8.18 -2.96
N GLN A 24 -6.37 -7.76 -3.19
CA GLN A 24 -6.66 -6.41 -3.65
C GLN A 24 -6.46 -5.41 -2.51
N PRO A 25 -5.74 -4.28 -2.75
CA PRO A 25 -5.58 -3.25 -1.73
C PRO A 25 -6.90 -2.71 -1.23
N ILE A 26 -6.98 -2.43 0.07
CA ILE A 26 -8.18 -1.91 0.72
C ILE A 26 -8.17 -0.39 0.67
N TYR A 27 -9.21 0.20 0.09
CA TYR A 27 -9.36 1.65 0.03
C TYR A 27 -9.86 2.18 1.38
N PRO A 28 -9.38 3.30 1.88
CA PRO A 28 -8.29 4.15 1.36
C PRO A 28 -6.91 3.78 1.91
N ALA A 29 -6.86 2.98 2.97
CA ALA A 29 -5.63 2.73 3.74
C ALA A 29 -4.56 1.99 2.92
N GLY A 30 -4.97 1.16 1.96
CA GLY A 30 -4.08 0.40 1.11
C GLY A 30 -3.70 1.09 -0.20
N TYR A 31 -4.05 2.37 -0.36
CA TYR A 31 -3.76 3.12 -1.58
C TYR A 31 -2.65 4.12 -1.34
N ALA A 32 -1.72 4.21 -2.30
CA ALA A 32 -0.65 5.21 -2.24
C ALA A 32 -1.23 6.63 -2.34
N TYR A 33 -2.21 6.81 -3.22
CA TYR A 33 -2.84 8.11 -3.49
C TYR A 33 -4.36 8.00 -3.38
N PRO A 34 -4.91 7.90 -2.15
CA PRO A 34 -6.35 7.66 -1.99
C PRO A 34 -7.25 8.81 -2.45
N ASN A 35 -6.69 10.02 -2.59
CA ASN A 35 -7.45 11.19 -3.03
C ASN A 35 -7.24 11.52 -4.50
N GLN A 36 -6.56 10.64 -5.24
CA GLN A 36 -6.30 10.85 -6.66
C GLN A 36 -7.60 10.83 -7.47
N GLN A 37 -7.69 11.68 -8.48
CA GLN A 37 -8.83 11.71 -9.39
C GLN A 37 -8.36 11.82 -10.84
N PRO A 38 -8.73 10.86 -11.71
CA PRO A 38 -9.46 9.64 -11.35
C PRO A 38 -8.63 8.75 -10.42
N LEU A 39 -9.31 7.98 -9.58
CA LEU A 39 -8.63 7.14 -8.58
C LEU A 39 -7.73 6.09 -9.22
N PHE A 40 -8.15 5.53 -10.33
CA PHE A 40 -7.42 4.48 -11.04
C PHE A 40 -6.93 4.96 -12.41
N PRO A 41 -5.80 4.39 -12.89
CA PRO A 41 -4.91 3.52 -12.12
C PRO A 41 -4.06 4.32 -11.14
N GLN A 42 -3.70 3.67 -10.04
CA GLN A 42 -2.73 4.26 -9.11
C GLN A 42 -1.33 4.16 -9.71
N ALA A 43 -0.47 5.14 -9.43
CA ALA A 43 0.90 5.15 -9.94
C ALA A 43 1.84 4.29 -9.09
N LYS A 44 1.54 4.14 -7.81
CA LYS A 44 2.39 3.40 -6.87
C LYS A 44 1.55 2.53 -5.94
N ALA A 45 2.22 1.57 -5.29
CA ALA A 45 1.62 0.76 -4.26
C ALA A 45 1.84 1.39 -2.90
N GLU A 46 0.84 1.32 -2.03
CA GLU A 46 1.08 1.52 -0.60
C GLU A 46 1.83 0.28 -0.10
N LEU A 47 2.94 0.48 0.61
CA LEU A 47 3.85 -0.62 0.93
C LEU A 47 3.15 -1.77 1.67
N MET A 48 2.23 -1.48 2.58
CA MET A 48 1.56 -2.51 3.38
C MET A 48 0.42 -3.20 2.63
N ALA A 49 -0.01 -2.68 1.48
CA ALA A 49 -0.93 -3.38 0.58
C ALA A 49 -0.20 -4.26 -0.42
N GLY A 50 1.00 -3.87 -0.81
CA GLY A 50 1.89 -4.68 -1.63
C GLY A 50 1.55 -4.74 -3.12
N HIS A 51 0.47 -4.11 -3.57
CA HIS A 51 0.04 -4.11 -4.98
C HIS A 51 -0.41 -2.71 -5.39
N ILE A 52 -0.27 -2.41 -6.68
CA ILE A 52 -0.73 -1.16 -7.28
C ILE A 52 -2.14 -1.38 -7.83
N PRO A 53 -3.18 -0.78 -7.24
CA PRO A 53 -4.54 -0.93 -7.79
C PRO A 53 -4.62 -0.31 -9.18
N THR A 54 -5.04 -1.09 -10.17
CA THR A 54 -5.25 -0.62 -11.53
C THR A 54 -6.72 -0.37 -11.82
N SER A 55 -7.61 -1.01 -11.04
CA SER A 55 -9.04 -0.79 -11.07
C SER A 55 -9.60 -1.19 -9.70
N GLN A 56 -10.92 -1.10 -9.53
CA GLN A 56 -11.56 -1.48 -8.28
C GLN A 56 -11.36 -2.97 -7.95
N THR A 57 -11.15 -3.81 -8.96
CA THR A 57 -11.04 -5.26 -8.78
C THR A 57 -9.71 -5.85 -9.24
N GLN A 58 -8.81 -5.04 -9.81
CA GLN A 58 -7.53 -5.51 -10.33
C GLN A 58 -6.37 -4.71 -9.79
N SER A 59 -5.23 -5.36 -9.68
CA SER A 59 -3.99 -4.73 -9.23
C SER A 59 -2.80 -5.43 -9.87
N LYS A 60 -1.61 -4.81 -9.76
CA LYS A 60 -0.37 -5.40 -10.26
C LYS A 60 0.73 -5.28 -9.21
N MET A 61 1.73 -6.16 -9.30
CA MET A 61 2.89 -6.10 -8.42
C MET A 61 3.77 -4.91 -8.80
N PRO A 62 4.31 -4.17 -7.81
CA PRO A 62 5.35 -3.18 -8.10
C PRO A 62 6.63 -3.90 -8.53
N GLU A 63 7.35 -3.32 -9.48
CA GLU A 63 8.57 -3.91 -10.00
C GLU A 63 9.77 -3.65 -9.08
N SER A 64 9.70 -2.59 -8.28
CA SER A 64 10.77 -2.23 -7.35
C SER A 64 10.21 -1.41 -6.21
N ILE A 65 11.05 -1.19 -5.19
CA ILE A 65 10.69 -0.36 -4.03
C ILE A 65 10.37 1.09 -4.45
N ASP A 66 10.91 1.54 -5.59
CA ASP A 66 10.64 2.89 -6.09
C ASP A 66 9.18 3.07 -6.49
N GLU A 67 8.45 1.98 -6.72
CA GLU A 67 7.02 2.03 -7.05
C GLU A 67 6.13 1.87 -5.81
N THR A 68 6.70 2.02 -4.63
CA THR A 68 5.96 1.94 -3.37
C THR A 68 6.12 3.22 -2.57
N LEU A 69 5.17 3.46 -1.66
CA LEU A 69 5.30 4.52 -0.65
C LEU A 69 4.55 4.11 0.62
N VAL A 70 4.86 4.81 1.70
CA VAL A 70 4.17 4.66 2.98
C VAL A 70 3.18 5.82 3.09
N ASN A 71 1.88 5.51 3.11
CA ASN A 71 0.88 6.55 3.22
C ASN A 71 0.76 7.06 4.66
N GLU A 72 -0.05 8.10 4.86
CA GLU A 72 -0.20 8.73 6.16
C GLU A 72 -0.74 7.77 7.23
N ILE A 73 -1.66 6.90 6.85
CA ILE A 73 -2.26 5.94 7.79
C ILE A 73 -1.20 4.97 8.31
N THR A 74 -0.39 4.41 7.43
CA THR A 74 0.71 3.52 7.82
C THR A 74 1.76 4.27 8.62
N ALA A 75 2.10 5.50 8.22
CA ALA A 75 3.08 6.32 8.93
C ALA A 75 2.65 6.58 10.37
N ILE A 76 1.36 6.81 10.60
CA ILE A 76 0.82 6.97 11.96
C ILE A 76 0.96 5.67 12.74
N GLU A 77 0.63 4.52 12.13
CA GLU A 77 0.72 3.22 12.81
C GLU A 77 2.12 2.91 13.30
N ILE A 78 3.13 3.25 12.51
CA ILE A 78 4.52 2.93 12.87
C ILE A 78 5.21 4.05 13.67
N GLY A 79 4.47 5.11 14.01
CA GLY A 79 4.99 6.18 14.88
C GLY A 79 5.79 7.27 14.16
N TRP A 80 5.81 7.27 12.82
CA TRP A 80 6.51 8.33 12.07
C TRP A 80 5.75 9.66 12.10
N LYS A 81 4.43 9.59 12.31
CA LYS A 81 3.56 10.76 12.27
C LYS A 81 2.47 10.62 13.33
N LYS A 82 2.02 11.74 13.89
CA LYS A 82 0.99 11.74 14.92
C LYS A 82 -0.33 12.33 14.45
#